data_3a06160cd33a694dc220034cc116007d
#
_entry.id   3a06160cd33a694dc220034cc116007d
#
_cell.length_a   1.000
_cell.length_b   1.000
_cell.length_c   1.000
_cell.angle_alpha   90.00
_cell.angle_beta   90.00
_cell.angle_gamma   90.00
#
_symmetry.space_group_name_H-M   'P 1'
#
loop_
_entity.id
_entity.type
_entity.pdbx_description
1 polymer ?
#
loop_
_entity_poly.entity_id
_entity_poly.type
_entity_poly.pdbx_seq_one_letter_code
_entity_poly.pdbx_strand_id
1 'polypeptide(L)'
;QHKLEVKGKNFFVRGYTTTEDGGNSYDMLFTGINVNREWKKDDVWFGTYAGAYAQAIAGLFGPTYAGNATASHAFARGAAETGRLVPGTAAFQSAFNKVTNEASVLKGSKLVDNSKIYHSDANYNFKDLIQFAEIQVGGSYRAYELNSHGRIYTDANGPILYNDYGAYTQ
;
A
#
# COMPACT_ATOMS: atom_id res chain seq x y z
N GLN A 1 -11.10 16.80 -5.15
CA GLN A 1 -12.35 16.45 -5.85
C GLN A 1 -13.03 17.70 -6.33
N HIS A 2 -13.46 17.73 -7.60
CA HIS A 2 -14.30 18.80 -8.17
C HIS A 2 -15.60 18.19 -8.66
N LYS A 3 -16.73 18.85 -8.43
CA LYS A 3 -18.06 18.40 -8.85
C LYS A 3 -18.82 19.54 -9.47
N LEU A 4 -19.49 19.28 -10.59
CA LEU A 4 -20.49 20.13 -11.22
C LEU A 4 -21.78 19.34 -11.37
N GLU A 5 -22.91 19.92 -11.01
CA GLU A 5 -24.23 19.31 -11.16
C GLU A 5 -25.24 20.36 -11.66
N VAL A 6 -25.99 19.98 -12.65
CA VAL A 6 -27.13 20.77 -13.15
C VAL A 6 -28.39 19.92 -13.00
N LYS A 7 -29.40 20.48 -12.32
CA LYS A 7 -30.70 19.85 -12.08
C LYS A 7 -31.84 20.67 -12.69
N GLY A 8 -32.72 20.00 -13.36
CA GLY A 8 -34.03 20.53 -13.77
C GLY A 8 -35.16 19.76 -13.08
N LYS A 9 -36.39 20.08 -13.45
CA LYS A 9 -37.59 19.43 -12.90
C LYS A 9 -37.57 17.90 -13.09
N ASN A 10 -37.09 17.44 -14.25
CA ASN A 10 -37.19 16.06 -14.71
C ASN A 10 -35.84 15.44 -15.04
N PHE A 11 -34.73 16.16 -14.86
CA PHE A 11 -33.41 15.64 -15.20
C PHE A 11 -32.35 16.14 -14.23
N PHE A 12 -31.25 15.40 -14.19
CA PHE A 12 -29.96 15.93 -13.74
C PHE A 12 -28.84 15.48 -14.68
N VAL A 13 -27.81 16.29 -14.73
CA VAL A 13 -26.50 15.94 -15.32
C VAL A 13 -25.44 16.29 -14.28
N ARG A 14 -24.53 15.37 -14.03
CA ARG A 14 -23.49 15.54 -13.05
C ARG A 14 -22.14 15.08 -13.61
N GLY A 15 -21.10 15.82 -13.33
CA GLY A 15 -19.74 15.41 -13.55
C GLY A 15 -18.88 15.66 -12.33
N TYR A 16 -17.96 14.77 -12.04
CA TYR A 16 -16.95 15.00 -11.03
C TYR A 16 -15.61 14.37 -11.38
N THR A 17 -14.55 14.87 -10.78
CA THR A 17 -13.24 14.27 -10.85
C THR A 17 -12.69 14.08 -9.43
N THR A 18 -12.02 12.97 -9.21
CA THR A 18 -11.23 12.71 -8.00
C THR A 18 -9.79 12.46 -8.44
N THR A 19 -8.87 13.10 -7.73
CA THR A 19 -7.43 12.88 -7.91
C THR A 19 -6.91 12.33 -6.60
N GLU A 20 -6.17 11.26 -6.66
CA GLU A 20 -5.42 10.70 -5.55
C GLU A 20 -3.99 11.22 -5.54
N ASP A 21 -3.43 11.36 -4.36
CA ASP A 21 -2.01 11.63 -4.14
C ASP A 21 -1.62 10.88 -2.86
N GLY A 22 -0.77 9.87 -3.00
CA GLY A 22 -0.25 9.10 -1.88
C GLY A 22 0.54 9.94 -0.88
N GLY A 23 1.04 11.11 -1.28
CA GLY A 23 1.75 12.05 -0.44
C GLY A 23 2.94 11.40 0.28
N ASN A 24 2.94 11.49 1.61
CA ASN A 24 3.95 10.88 2.48
C ASN A 24 3.50 9.55 3.09
N SER A 25 2.47 8.92 2.56
CA SER A 25 1.99 7.62 3.03
C SER A 25 3.02 6.52 2.76
N TYR A 26 3.10 5.55 3.65
CA TYR A 26 4.00 4.41 3.53
C TYR A 26 3.36 3.14 4.10
N ASP A 27 3.78 2.00 3.58
CA ASP A 27 3.36 0.69 4.07
C ASP A 27 4.13 0.31 5.33
N MET A 28 3.39 -0.05 6.40
CA MET A 28 3.96 -0.32 7.72
C MET A 28 4.73 -1.65 7.77
N LEU A 29 4.28 -2.67 7.01
CA LEU A 29 4.94 -3.97 6.95
C LEU A 29 6.30 -3.85 6.24
N PHE A 30 6.30 -3.26 5.04
CA PHE A 30 7.55 -3.03 4.30
C PHE A 30 8.49 -2.06 5.01
N THR A 31 7.96 -1.09 5.77
CA THR A 31 8.79 -0.23 6.63
C THR A 31 9.54 -1.07 7.66
N GLY A 32 8.84 -1.92 8.41
CA GLY A 32 9.45 -2.76 9.43
C GLY A 32 10.51 -3.71 8.87
N ILE A 33 10.23 -4.35 7.75
CA ILE A 33 11.17 -5.25 7.07
C ILE A 33 12.40 -4.49 6.59
N ASN A 34 12.21 -3.40 5.85
CA ASN A 34 13.32 -2.71 5.19
C ASN A 34 14.16 -1.87 6.16
N VAL A 35 13.60 -1.33 7.25
CA VAL A 35 14.40 -0.69 8.32
C VAL A 35 15.32 -1.71 8.99
N ASN A 36 14.85 -2.94 9.22
CA ASN A 36 15.73 -4.00 9.74
C ASN A 36 16.83 -4.36 8.74
N ARG A 37 16.54 -4.39 7.44
CA ARG A 37 17.50 -4.68 6.36
C ARG A 37 18.55 -3.57 6.17
N GLU A 38 18.24 -2.32 6.50
CA GLU A 38 19.21 -1.22 6.52
C GLU A 38 20.30 -1.44 7.59
N TRP A 39 19.98 -2.14 8.65
CA TRP A 39 20.94 -2.52 9.68
C TRP A 39 21.65 -3.84 9.36
N LYS A 40 20.89 -4.90 9.07
CA LYS A 40 21.43 -6.24 8.80
C LYS A 40 20.58 -6.97 7.79
N LYS A 41 21.21 -7.48 6.72
CA LYS A 41 20.51 -8.28 5.70
C LYS A 41 19.96 -9.57 6.29
N ASP A 42 18.88 -10.08 5.72
CA ASP A 42 18.17 -11.26 6.19
C ASP A 42 19.11 -12.49 6.26
N ASP A 43 19.88 -12.73 5.21
CA ASP A 43 20.86 -13.85 5.12
C ASP A 43 21.91 -13.78 6.22
N VAL A 44 22.43 -12.58 6.53
CA VAL A 44 23.41 -12.35 7.60
C VAL A 44 22.76 -12.58 8.97
N TRP A 45 21.54 -12.08 9.17
CA TRP A 45 20.83 -12.26 10.45
C TRP A 45 20.54 -13.75 10.69
N PHE A 46 19.95 -14.45 9.72
CA PHE A 46 19.63 -15.88 9.83
C PHE A 46 20.90 -16.74 9.95
N GLY A 47 21.96 -16.44 9.19
CA GLY A 47 23.21 -17.13 9.29
C GLY A 47 23.87 -16.99 10.69
N THR A 48 23.88 -15.78 11.24
CA THR A 48 24.39 -15.51 12.60
C THR A 48 23.55 -16.25 13.64
N TYR A 49 22.21 -16.20 13.51
CA TYR A 49 21.32 -16.91 14.43
C TYR A 49 21.53 -18.42 14.40
N ALA A 50 21.52 -19.04 13.21
CA ALA A 50 21.69 -20.47 13.05
C ALA A 50 23.05 -20.96 13.57
N GLY A 51 24.12 -20.23 13.24
CA GLY A 51 25.46 -20.54 13.72
C GLY A 51 25.59 -20.44 15.24
N ALA A 52 25.07 -19.37 15.84
CA ALA A 52 25.09 -19.19 17.28
C ALA A 52 24.23 -20.23 18.01
N TYR A 53 23.04 -20.58 17.44
CA TYR A 53 22.19 -21.63 17.99
C TYR A 53 22.90 -22.98 17.98
N ALA A 54 23.46 -23.40 16.85
CA ALA A 54 24.15 -24.68 16.72
C ALA A 54 25.31 -24.83 17.72
N GLN A 55 26.08 -23.76 17.89
CA GLN A 55 27.19 -23.76 18.85
C GLN A 55 26.70 -23.79 20.30
N ALA A 56 25.65 -23.02 20.62
CA ALA A 56 25.08 -22.98 21.96
C ALA A 56 24.50 -24.33 22.36
N ILE A 57 23.65 -24.94 21.53
CA ILE A 57 23.00 -26.21 21.83
C ILE A 57 24.02 -27.37 21.96
N ALA A 58 25.14 -27.26 21.23
CA ALA A 58 26.28 -28.16 21.37
C ALA A 58 27.11 -27.95 22.62
N GLY A 59 26.84 -26.91 23.42
CA GLY A 59 27.52 -26.63 24.67
C GLY A 59 28.83 -25.87 24.58
N LEU A 60 29.18 -25.32 23.40
CA LEU A 60 30.42 -24.54 23.21
C LEU A 60 30.47 -23.25 24.04
N PHE A 61 29.31 -22.74 24.49
CA PHE A 61 29.19 -21.56 25.34
C PHE A 61 28.87 -21.91 26.81
N GLY A 62 29.01 -23.19 27.20
CA GLY A 62 28.84 -23.65 28.57
C GLY A 62 27.58 -24.49 28.80
N PRO A 63 27.49 -25.10 29.99
CA PRO A 63 26.46 -26.11 30.34
C PRO A 63 25.03 -25.53 30.38
N THR A 64 24.88 -24.23 30.56
CA THR A 64 23.57 -23.56 30.55
C THR A 64 22.83 -23.76 29.22
N TYR A 65 23.59 -23.85 28.13
CA TYR A 65 23.05 -23.95 26.76
C TYR A 65 23.06 -25.36 26.22
N ALA A 66 23.95 -26.23 26.72
CA ALA A 66 24.11 -27.61 26.25
C ALA A 66 22.81 -28.40 26.35
N GLY A 67 22.25 -28.83 25.20
CA GLY A 67 20.97 -29.54 25.11
C GLY A 67 19.75 -28.70 25.49
N ASN A 68 19.89 -27.47 25.88
CA ASN A 68 18.81 -26.55 26.27
C ASN A 68 18.38 -25.65 25.09
N ALA A 69 17.34 -26.09 24.36
CA ALA A 69 16.84 -25.36 23.19
C ALA A 69 16.40 -23.92 23.53
N THR A 70 15.67 -23.71 24.62
CA THR A 70 15.17 -22.40 25.02
C THR A 70 16.30 -21.40 25.29
N ALA A 71 17.29 -21.81 26.07
CA ALA A 71 18.45 -20.97 26.37
C ALA A 71 19.29 -20.71 25.11
N SER A 72 19.48 -21.73 24.26
CA SER A 72 20.24 -21.61 23.01
C SER A 72 19.53 -20.68 21.99
N HIS A 73 18.20 -20.72 21.90
CA HIS A 73 17.45 -19.76 21.08
C HIS A 73 17.58 -18.33 21.61
N ALA A 74 17.49 -18.11 22.92
CA ALA A 74 17.68 -16.78 23.52
C ALA A 74 19.07 -16.23 23.24
N PHE A 75 20.12 -17.05 23.42
CA PHE A 75 21.51 -16.69 23.11
C PHE A 75 21.69 -16.34 21.64
N ALA A 76 21.23 -17.21 20.72
CA ALA A 76 21.34 -17.02 19.29
C ALA A 76 20.64 -15.74 18.82
N ARG A 77 19.47 -15.45 19.37
CA ARG A 77 18.74 -14.22 19.10
C ARG A 77 19.52 -12.99 19.56
N GLY A 78 20.06 -13.00 20.77
CA GLY A 78 20.90 -11.93 21.26
C GLY A 78 22.12 -11.66 20.37
N ALA A 79 22.79 -12.73 19.92
CA ALA A 79 23.91 -12.61 18.99
C ALA A 79 23.49 -12.03 17.63
N ALA A 80 22.39 -12.51 17.07
CA ALA A 80 21.87 -12.04 15.79
C ALA A 80 21.38 -10.58 15.87
N GLU A 81 20.82 -10.15 17.00
CA GLU A 81 20.29 -8.80 17.22
C GLU A 81 21.34 -7.77 17.68
N THR A 82 22.59 -8.17 17.81
CA THR A 82 23.67 -7.24 18.20
C THR A 82 23.74 -6.05 17.23
N GLY A 83 23.65 -4.83 17.79
CA GLY A 83 23.67 -3.57 17.04
C GLY A 83 22.37 -3.20 16.36
N ARG A 84 21.25 -3.87 16.68
CA ARG A 84 19.92 -3.55 16.13
C ARG A 84 19.55 -2.08 16.32
N LEU A 85 18.94 -1.50 15.29
CA LEU A 85 18.41 -0.15 15.35
C LEU A 85 17.29 -0.06 16.39
N VAL A 86 17.42 0.90 17.31
CA VAL A 86 16.46 1.11 18.39
C VAL A 86 15.60 2.33 18.08
N PRO A 87 14.26 2.20 18.09
CA PRO A 87 13.36 3.35 17.92
C PRO A 87 13.70 4.49 18.87
N GLY A 88 13.67 5.73 18.37
CA GLY A 88 14.05 6.93 19.12
C GLY A 88 15.54 7.33 19.00
N THR A 89 16.39 6.46 18.43
CA THR A 89 17.78 6.83 18.14
C THR A 89 17.91 7.52 16.78
N ALA A 90 18.94 8.35 16.61
CA ALA A 90 19.24 9.02 15.35
C ALA A 90 19.48 8.02 14.20
N ALA A 91 20.14 6.90 14.47
CA ALA A 91 20.39 5.84 13.50
C ALA A 91 19.08 5.20 13.00
N PHE A 92 18.15 4.88 13.92
CA PHE A 92 16.82 4.39 13.56
C PHE A 92 16.05 5.42 12.72
N GLN A 93 16.04 6.69 13.13
CA GLN A 93 15.33 7.74 12.41
C GLN A 93 15.88 7.94 11.00
N SER A 94 17.19 7.86 10.83
CA SER A 94 17.82 7.94 9.52
C SER A 94 17.40 6.80 8.60
N ALA A 95 17.43 5.56 9.09
CA ALA A 95 16.97 4.39 8.34
C ALA A 95 15.46 4.46 8.02
N PHE A 96 14.66 4.87 9.01
CA PHE A 96 13.21 5.06 8.84
C PHE A 96 12.90 6.09 7.74
N ASN A 97 13.54 7.25 7.80
CA ASN A 97 13.34 8.29 6.78
C ASN A 97 13.75 7.83 5.38
N LYS A 98 14.88 7.09 5.29
CA LYS A 98 15.34 6.53 4.02
C LYS A 98 14.30 5.55 3.44
N VAL A 99 13.84 4.62 4.26
CA VAL A 99 12.88 3.58 3.86
C VAL A 99 11.52 4.16 3.49
N THR A 100 10.99 5.09 4.28
CA THR A 100 9.67 5.70 4.03
C THR A 100 9.65 6.68 2.85
N ASN A 101 10.82 7.08 2.35
CA ASN A 101 10.93 7.91 1.13
C ASN A 101 11.29 7.09 -0.12
N GLU A 102 11.63 5.82 0.01
CA GLU A 102 11.95 4.93 -1.12
C GLU A 102 10.69 4.17 -1.53
N ALA A 103 10.31 4.32 -2.81
CA ALA A 103 9.08 3.73 -3.34
C ALA A 103 9.22 2.24 -3.73
N SER A 104 10.44 1.71 -3.86
CA SER A 104 10.65 0.29 -4.16
C SER A 104 10.36 -0.57 -2.94
N VAL A 105 9.37 -1.45 -3.00
CA VAL A 105 9.00 -2.38 -1.91
C VAL A 105 10.15 -3.32 -1.50
N LEU A 106 11.14 -3.53 -2.36
CA LEU A 106 12.34 -4.31 -2.03
C LEU A 106 13.32 -3.56 -1.11
N LYS A 107 13.26 -2.22 -1.09
CA LYS A 107 14.20 -1.34 -0.35
C LYS A 107 13.50 -0.30 0.51
N GLY A 108 12.26 -0.01 0.23
CA GLY A 108 11.49 1.04 0.88
C GLY A 108 10.04 0.66 1.10
N SER A 109 9.22 1.65 1.37
CA SER A 109 7.81 1.46 1.71
C SER A 109 6.89 2.60 1.30
N LYS A 110 7.43 3.62 0.61
CA LYS A 110 6.61 4.76 0.17
C LYS A 110 5.50 4.31 -0.75
N LEU A 111 4.27 4.67 -0.45
CA LEU A 111 3.13 4.49 -1.34
C LEU A 111 3.11 5.61 -2.39
N VAL A 112 3.01 5.23 -3.64
CA VAL A 112 2.89 6.16 -4.76
C VAL A 112 1.60 5.85 -5.48
N ASP A 113 0.66 6.79 -5.43
CA ASP A 113 -0.58 6.74 -6.18
C ASP A 113 -0.93 8.17 -6.65
N ASN A 114 -1.01 8.35 -7.96
CA ASN A 114 -1.39 9.59 -8.62
C ASN A 114 -2.58 9.34 -9.56
N SER A 115 -3.42 8.37 -9.20
CA SER A 115 -4.58 7.95 -9.99
C SER A 115 -5.65 9.03 -10.04
N LYS A 116 -6.42 9.03 -11.12
CA LYS A 116 -7.53 9.95 -11.34
C LYS A 116 -8.78 9.22 -11.80
N ILE A 117 -9.92 9.73 -11.41
CA ILE A 117 -11.22 9.26 -11.87
C ILE A 117 -11.98 10.47 -12.40
N TYR A 118 -12.49 10.34 -13.61
CA TYR A 118 -13.45 11.27 -14.21
C TYR A 118 -14.77 10.53 -14.34
N HIS A 119 -15.82 11.10 -13.77
CA HIS A 119 -17.16 10.49 -13.80
C HIS A 119 -18.17 11.50 -14.32
N SER A 120 -19.06 11.04 -15.18
CA SER A 120 -20.26 11.78 -15.56
C SER A 120 -21.47 10.86 -15.52
N ASP A 121 -22.61 11.38 -15.08
CA ASP A 121 -23.88 10.69 -15.11
C ASP A 121 -25.02 11.64 -15.40
N ALA A 122 -26.03 11.13 -16.06
CA ALA A 122 -27.25 11.84 -16.40
C ALA A 122 -28.46 10.95 -16.20
N ASN A 123 -29.55 11.56 -15.81
CA ASN A 123 -30.85 10.91 -15.67
C ASN A 123 -31.95 11.82 -16.21
N TYR A 124 -32.97 11.22 -16.82
CA TYR A 124 -34.21 11.89 -17.20
C TYR A 124 -35.43 11.09 -16.77
N ASN A 125 -36.39 11.77 -16.11
CA ASN A 125 -37.66 11.21 -15.71
C ASN A 125 -38.77 11.71 -16.67
N PHE A 126 -39.46 10.79 -17.36
CA PHE A 126 -40.46 11.06 -18.35
C PHE A 126 -41.86 11.31 -17.75
N LYS A 127 -42.02 11.45 -16.45
CA LYS A 127 -43.30 11.58 -15.75
C LYS A 127 -44.25 12.66 -16.29
N ASP A 128 -43.74 13.73 -16.88
CA ASP A 128 -44.57 14.80 -17.47
C ASP A 128 -44.95 14.50 -18.95
N LEU A 129 -44.30 13.52 -19.56
CA LEU A 129 -44.56 13.10 -20.95
C LEU A 129 -45.39 11.81 -21.03
N ILE A 130 -45.25 10.93 -20.05
CA ILE A 130 -45.88 9.62 -19.99
C ILE A 130 -46.79 9.58 -18.77
N GLN A 131 -48.14 9.53 -19.00
CA GLN A 131 -49.10 9.62 -17.90
C GLN A 131 -49.49 8.26 -17.31
N PHE A 132 -49.28 7.16 -18.02
CA PHE A 132 -49.66 5.82 -17.58
C PHE A 132 -48.57 5.07 -16.81
N ALA A 133 -47.33 5.54 -16.85
CA ALA A 133 -46.20 4.96 -16.15
C ALA A 133 -45.18 6.01 -15.80
N GLU A 134 -44.45 5.80 -14.71
CA GLU A 134 -43.25 6.59 -14.37
C GLU A 134 -42.04 5.86 -14.95
N ILE A 135 -41.42 6.46 -15.96
CA ILE A 135 -40.26 5.90 -16.63
C ILE A 135 -39.06 6.85 -16.41
N GLN A 136 -37.95 6.29 -15.93
CA GLN A 136 -36.68 6.98 -15.83
C GLN A 136 -35.64 6.28 -16.69
N VAL A 137 -34.80 7.08 -17.35
CA VAL A 137 -33.65 6.59 -18.11
C VAL A 137 -32.41 7.34 -17.68
N GLY A 138 -31.34 6.62 -17.48
CA GLY A 138 -30.08 7.21 -17.09
C GLY A 138 -28.89 6.48 -17.67
N GLY A 139 -27.76 7.18 -17.68
CA GLY A 139 -26.48 6.62 -18.09
C GLY A 139 -25.33 7.24 -17.33
N SER A 140 -24.24 6.50 -17.28
CA SER A 140 -22.99 6.96 -16.65
C SER A 140 -21.79 6.60 -17.50
N TYR A 141 -20.76 7.42 -17.38
CA TYR A 141 -19.44 7.20 -17.96
C TYR A 141 -18.38 7.45 -16.91
N ARG A 142 -17.41 6.53 -16.81
CA ARG A 142 -16.22 6.68 -15.97
C ARG A 142 -14.97 6.46 -16.79
N ALA A 143 -14.01 7.34 -16.64
CA ALA A 143 -12.66 7.16 -17.13
C ALA A 143 -11.71 7.09 -15.93
N TYR A 144 -10.91 6.04 -15.89
CA TYR A 144 -9.89 5.82 -14.89
C TYR A 144 -8.51 6.05 -15.51
N GLU A 145 -7.66 6.77 -14.81
CA GLU A 145 -6.24 6.92 -15.08
C GLU A 145 -5.50 6.37 -13.86
N LEU A 146 -5.12 5.07 -13.88
CA LEU A 146 -4.39 4.43 -12.79
C LEU A 146 -2.91 4.72 -12.96
N ASN A 147 -2.32 5.40 -11.98
CA ASN A 147 -0.94 5.89 -12.07
C ASN A 147 -0.20 5.72 -10.74
N SER A 148 0.52 4.61 -10.64
CA SER A 148 1.38 4.29 -9.50
C SER A 148 2.87 4.29 -9.85
N HIS A 149 3.23 4.64 -11.07
CA HIS A 149 4.59 4.53 -11.62
C HIS A 149 5.17 3.10 -11.45
N GLY A 150 4.34 2.08 -11.65
CA GLY A 150 4.71 0.67 -11.52
C GLY A 150 4.85 0.17 -10.08
N ARG A 151 4.34 0.89 -9.08
CA ARG A 151 4.47 0.51 -7.66
C ARG A 151 3.30 -0.30 -7.14
N ILE A 152 2.10 0.00 -7.62
CA ILE A 152 0.86 -0.70 -7.25
C ILE A 152 0.31 -1.46 -8.46
N TYR A 153 0.30 -0.81 -9.63
CA TYR A 153 -0.18 -1.36 -10.88
C TYR A 153 0.97 -1.66 -11.84
N THR A 154 0.69 -2.34 -12.96
CA THR A 154 1.66 -2.63 -14.03
C THR A 154 1.83 -1.43 -14.99
N ASP A 155 1.93 -0.25 -14.44
CA ASP A 155 1.93 1.05 -15.13
C ASP A 155 3.32 1.73 -15.20
N ALA A 156 4.40 0.93 -15.14
CA ALA A 156 5.76 1.44 -15.20
C ALA A 156 6.08 2.23 -16.48
N ASN A 157 5.38 1.93 -17.59
CA ASN A 157 5.55 2.59 -18.88
C ASN A 157 4.50 3.69 -19.15
N GLY A 158 3.71 4.05 -18.17
CA GLY A 158 2.67 5.07 -18.23
C GLY A 158 1.35 4.61 -17.63
N PRO A 159 0.43 5.53 -17.37
CA PRO A 159 -0.85 5.23 -16.73
C PRO A 159 -1.68 4.20 -17.47
N ILE A 160 -2.39 3.35 -16.74
CA ILE A 160 -3.39 2.45 -17.31
C ILE A 160 -4.69 3.23 -17.45
N LEU A 161 -5.19 3.31 -18.68
CA LEU A 161 -6.45 3.95 -18.99
C LEU A 161 -7.56 2.90 -19.12
N TYR A 162 -8.65 3.09 -18.39
CA TYR A 162 -9.80 2.22 -18.42
C TYR A 162 -11.09 3.04 -18.45
N ASN A 163 -12.06 2.61 -19.28
CA ASN A 163 -13.35 3.28 -19.41
C ASN A 163 -14.49 2.31 -19.04
N ASP A 164 -15.45 2.82 -18.31
CA ASP A 164 -16.65 2.10 -17.88
C ASP A 164 -17.90 2.88 -18.29
N TYR A 165 -18.92 2.15 -18.77
CA TYR A 165 -20.18 2.70 -19.25
C TYR A 165 -21.33 2.00 -18.57
N GLY A 166 -22.28 2.75 -18.09
CA GLY A 166 -23.50 2.24 -17.49
C GLY A 166 -24.74 2.85 -18.14
N ALA A 167 -25.79 2.06 -18.30
CA ALA A 167 -27.12 2.53 -18.69
C ALA A 167 -28.17 1.80 -17.85
N TYR A 168 -29.24 2.49 -17.51
CA TYR A 168 -30.36 1.90 -16.79
C TYR A 168 -31.69 2.53 -17.20
N THR A 169 -32.75 1.77 -17.01
CA THR A 169 -34.14 2.24 -17.07
C THR A 169 -34.89 1.69 -15.87
N GLN A 170 -35.81 2.46 -15.37
CA GLN A 170 -36.66 2.12 -14.23
C GLN A 170 -38.07 2.53 -14.53
#